data_54de9fe05377aac4273916918058f4da
#
_entry.id   54de9fe05377aac4273916918058f4da
#
_cell.length_a   1.000
_cell.length_b   1.000
_cell.length_c   1.000
_cell.angle_alpha   90.00
_cell.angle_beta   90.00
_cell.angle_gamma   90.00
#
_symmetry.space_group_name_H-M   'P 1'
#
loop_
_entity.id
_entity.type
_entity.pdbx_description
1 polymer ?
#
loop_
_entity_poly.entity_id
_entity_poly.type
_entity_poly.pdbx_seq_one_letter_code
_entity_poly.pdbx_strand_id
1 'polypeptide(L)'
;MVKESRGVVLDAEYKTSIGSLPLRDIGEGDVLIKIHSSAINPSDKMYIQGRYPANKHLPTIAGFEGSGLVVETGSSEAAVALKGKRVCFFTSGAHDLGAWGEHTVVNCRSAFPIPDGISYEQGACFLVNPLTVQAFIVTCQEKGYKTIVHSAAASALGKMLVNACKKYDITLINIVRRPEQVQILKELGVEPDHILNSSDEAYETDLSYRLAQLKPSAFFDAVGGKTGSFVLTHMPEGSTTYNYGALEQDPSYKVGPMDLIFKQKILTGYWLSAEIRDPERAAKIFGGAFENLAGGLYLSTIAKTFPFDQYQEAIKYNNENQSDGKTLIQNPSFDK
;
A
#
# COMPACT_ATOMS: atom_id res chain seq x y z
N MET A 1 -30.07 -9.95 11.66
CA MET A 1 -28.64 -10.27 11.71
C MET A 1 -28.17 -10.72 10.31
N VAL A 2 -27.21 -10.05 9.73
CA VAL A 2 -26.61 -10.45 8.45
C VAL A 2 -25.79 -11.72 8.70
N LYS A 3 -26.06 -12.80 7.94
CA LYS A 3 -25.39 -14.10 8.14
C LYS A 3 -24.38 -14.44 7.06
N GLU A 4 -24.46 -13.78 5.92
CA GLU A 4 -23.62 -14.03 4.76
C GLU A 4 -23.17 -12.70 4.14
N SER A 5 -22.06 -12.74 3.42
CA SER A 5 -21.55 -11.64 2.61
C SER A 5 -21.38 -12.11 1.18
N ARG A 6 -21.98 -11.38 0.25
CA ARG A 6 -21.75 -11.56 -1.18
C ARG A 6 -20.54 -10.73 -1.61
N GLY A 7 -19.72 -11.26 -2.49
CA GLY A 7 -18.52 -10.56 -2.98
C GLY A 7 -17.67 -11.41 -3.93
N VAL A 8 -16.42 -11.02 -4.11
CA VAL A 8 -15.44 -11.72 -4.92
C VAL A 8 -14.83 -12.86 -4.10
N VAL A 9 -15.38 -14.05 -4.24
CA VAL A 9 -14.91 -15.26 -3.55
C VAL A 9 -13.63 -15.77 -4.19
N LEU A 10 -12.64 -16.07 -3.37
CA LEU A 10 -11.41 -16.76 -3.70
C LEU A 10 -11.48 -18.16 -3.11
N ASP A 11 -11.45 -19.19 -3.93
CA ASP A 11 -11.50 -20.59 -3.51
C ASP A 11 -10.12 -21.18 -3.14
N ALA A 12 -10.10 -22.44 -2.71
CA ALA A 12 -8.87 -23.12 -2.32
C ALA A 12 -7.88 -23.38 -3.49
N GLU A 13 -8.33 -23.25 -4.72
CA GLU A 13 -7.51 -23.36 -5.94
C GLU A 13 -7.07 -21.98 -6.47
N TYR A 14 -7.31 -20.92 -5.69
CA TYR A 14 -7.07 -19.50 -6.07
C TYR A 14 -7.85 -19.06 -7.32
N LYS A 15 -9.01 -19.64 -7.54
CA LYS A 15 -9.96 -19.16 -8.57
C LYS A 15 -10.92 -18.14 -7.94
N THR A 16 -11.21 -17.10 -8.70
CA THR A 16 -12.12 -16.02 -8.26
C THR A 16 -13.48 -16.14 -8.96
N SER A 17 -14.55 -15.92 -8.19
CA SER A 17 -15.93 -15.89 -8.70
C SER A 17 -16.79 -14.96 -7.84
N ILE A 18 -17.97 -14.56 -8.35
CA ILE A 18 -18.96 -13.87 -7.52
C ILE A 18 -19.79 -14.91 -6.78
N GLY A 19 -19.86 -14.79 -5.46
CA GLY A 19 -20.58 -15.73 -4.60
C GLY A 19 -20.86 -15.15 -3.21
N SER A 20 -21.49 -15.95 -2.36
CA SER A 20 -21.75 -15.62 -0.94
C SER A 20 -21.01 -16.59 -0.03
N LEU A 21 -20.48 -16.07 1.06
CA LEU A 21 -19.85 -16.87 2.11
C LEU A 21 -20.46 -16.50 3.48
N PRO A 22 -20.56 -17.48 4.41
CA PRO A 22 -21.03 -17.20 5.75
C PRO A 22 -20.06 -16.25 6.47
N LEU A 23 -20.65 -15.28 7.19
CA LEU A 23 -19.91 -14.46 8.14
C LEU A 23 -19.66 -15.29 9.41
N ARG A 24 -18.47 -15.12 10.00
CA ARG A 24 -18.23 -15.67 11.34
C ARG A 24 -19.06 -14.96 12.39
N ASP A 25 -19.29 -15.60 13.50
CA ASP A 25 -19.96 -14.97 14.64
C ASP A 25 -19.17 -13.76 15.16
N ILE A 26 -19.91 -12.77 15.65
CA ILE A 26 -19.34 -11.55 16.23
C ILE A 26 -18.90 -11.88 17.66
N GLY A 27 -17.59 -11.95 17.89
CA GLY A 27 -17.02 -12.10 19.23
C GLY A 27 -17.05 -10.79 20.01
N GLU A 28 -16.67 -10.85 21.28
CA GLU A 28 -16.70 -9.70 22.20
C GLU A 28 -15.98 -8.45 21.65
N GLY A 29 -14.80 -8.64 21.08
CA GLY A 29 -13.97 -7.55 20.52
C GLY A 29 -14.18 -7.26 19.04
N ASP A 30 -15.24 -7.77 18.42
CA ASP A 30 -15.44 -7.67 16.97
C ASP A 30 -16.47 -6.62 16.58
N VAL A 31 -16.38 -6.20 15.32
CA VAL A 31 -17.34 -5.31 14.67
C VAL A 31 -17.75 -5.88 13.32
N LEU A 32 -19.06 -5.81 12.99
CA LEU A 32 -19.58 -6.07 11.66
C LEU A 32 -19.62 -4.76 10.88
N ILE A 33 -18.96 -4.75 9.74
CA ILE A 33 -18.86 -3.60 8.86
C ILE A 33 -19.67 -3.86 7.58
N LYS A 34 -20.62 -2.97 7.25
CA LYS A 34 -21.20 -2.85 5.91
C LYS A 34 -20.16 -2.10 5.07
N ILE A 35 -19.58 -2.77 4.08
CA ILE A 35 -18.47 -2.24 3.28
C ILE A 35 -19.01 -1.25 2.26
N HIS A 36 -18.39 -0.07 2.15
CA HIS A 36 -18.66 0.90 1.10
C HIS A 36 -17.72 0.69 -0.10
N SER A 37 -16.41 0.78 0.15
CA SER A 37 -15.39 0.70 -0.89
C SER A 37 -14.14 -0.02 -0.39
N SER A 38 -13.39 -0.59 -1.33
CA SER A 38 -12.08 -1.21 -1.11
C SER A 38 -11.13 -0.81 -2.24
N ALA A 39 -9.87 -0.57 -1.92
CA ALA A 39 -8.86 -0.29 -2.93
C ALA A 39 -8.31 -1.58 -3.56
N ILE A 40 -7.88 -1.50 -4.83
CA ILE A 40 -7.07 -2.55 -5.45
C ILE A 40 -5.59 -2.21 -5.22
N ASN A 41 -4.88 -3.08 -4.49
CA ASN A 41 -3.45 -2.99 -4.25
C ASN A 41 -2.69 -4.10 -5.00
N PRO A 42 -1.37 -3.94 -5.23
CA PRO A 42 -0.55 -5.04 -5.73
C PRO A 42 -0.62 -6.31 -4.87
N SER A 43 -0.73 -6.17 -3.53
CA SER A 43 -0.90 -7.26 -2.59
C SER A 43 -2.19 -8.07 -2.84
N ASP A 44 -3.31 -7.41 -3.13
CA ASP A 44 -4.56 -8.10 -3.45
C ASP A 44 -4.42 -8.95 -4.71
N LYS A 45 -3.77 -8.39 -5.76
CA LYS A 45 -3.50 -9.11 -7.01
C LYS A 45 -2.58 -10.31 -6.81
N MET A 46 -1.54 -10.16 -6.00
CA MET A 46 -0.65 -11.27 -5.65
C MET A 46 -1.38 -12.33 -4.82
N TYR A 47 -2.28 -11.92 -3.95
CA TYR A 47 -3.05 -12.82 -3.09
C TYR A 47 -4.01 -13.70 -3.89
N ILE A 48 -4.79 -13.12 -4.80
CA ILE A 48 -5.69 -13.91 -5.66
C ILE A 48 -4.95 -14.82 -6.65
N GLN A 49 -3.63 -14.63 -6.81
CA GLN A 49 -2.74 -15.50 -7.59
C GLN A 49 -2.00 -16.55 -6.73
N GLY A 50 -2.30 -16.64 -5.43
CA GLY A 50 -1.62 -17.54 -4.50
C GLY A 50 -0.16 -17.18 -4.20
N ARG A 51 0.27 -15.94 -4.48
CA ARG A 51 1.66 -15.48 -4.38
C ARG A 51 1.93 -14.57 -3.17
N TYR A 52 0.91 -14.21 -2.40
CA TYR A 52 1.05 -13.34 -1.23
C TYR A 52 0.86 -14.16 0.06
N PRO A 53 1.76 -14.06 1.05
CA PRO A 53 1.73 -14.86 2.27
C PRO A 53 0.70 -14.32 3.28
N ALA A 54 -0.58 -14.39 2.93
CA ALA A 54 -1.65 -14.02 3.85
C ALA A 54 -2.11 -15.25 4.65
N ASN A 55 -2.26 -15.09 5.98
CA ASN A 55 -2.80 -16.12 6.83
C ASN A 55 -4.34 -16.07 6.83
N LYS A 56 -4.96 -16.45 5.71
CA LYS A 56 -6.41 -16.52 5.56
C LYS A 56 -6.87 -17.92 5.21
N HIS A 57 -7.94 -18.36 5.84
CA HIS A 57 -8.61 -19.62 5.48
C HIS A 57 -9.37 -19.44 4.16
N LEU A 58 -9.18 -20.38 3.25
CA LEU A 58 -9.91 -20.45 1.99
C LEU A 58 -11.09 -21.45 2.11
N PRO A 59 -12.25 -21.18 1.48
CA PRO A 59 -12.54 -20.01 0.66
C PRO A 59 -12.71 -18.73 1.49
N THR A 60 -12.42 -17.57 0.87
CA THR A 60 -12.62 -16.24 1.48
C THR A 60 -13.12 -15.24 0.44
N ILE A 61 -13.53 -14.04 0.85
CA ILE A 61 -13.69 -12.90 -0.03
C ILE A 61 -12.33 -12.20 -0.16
N ALA A 62 -11.98 -11.72 -1.35
CA ALA A 62 -10.73 -11.01 -1.61
C ALA A 62 -10.71 -9.58 -1.01
N GLY A 63 -9.52 -8.94 -1.01
CA GLY A 63 -9.32 -7.56 -0.58
C GLY A 63 -8.84 -7.42 0.86
N PHE A 64 -7.76 -6.63 1.08
CA PHE A 64 -7.12 -6.49 2.39
C PHE A 64 -7.53 -5.24 3.16
N GLU A 65 -7.88 -4.15 2.46
CA GLU A 65 -8.32 -2.90 3.08
C GLU A 65 -9.62 -2.41 2.49
N GLY A 66 -10.37 -1.66 3.28
CA GLY A 66 -11.61 -1.04 2.83
C GLY A 66 -12.11 0.02 3.79
N SER A 67 -13.25 0.59 3.45
CA SER A 67 -14.01 1.51 4.28
C SER A 67 -15.48 1.10 4.34
N GLY A 68 -16.13 1.48 5.42
CA GLY A 68 -17.54 1.15 5.59
C GLY A 68 -18.14 1.71 6.88
N LEU A 69 -19.34 1.28 7.15
CA LEU A 69 -20.13 1.64 8.35
C LEU A 69 -20.17 0.46 9.32
N VAL A 70 -19.83 0.68 10.58
CA VAL A 70 -20.01 -0.33 11.63
C VAL A 70 -21.49 -0.46 11.96
N VAL A 71 -22.09 -1.59 11.61
CA VAL A 71 -23.56 -1.83 11.77
C VAL A 71 -23.90 -2.68 12.99
N GLU A 72 -22.98 -3.53 13.46
CA GLU A 72 -23.14 -4.35 14.65
C GLU A 72 -21.80 -4.51 15.38
N THR A 73 -21.81 -4.72 16.70
CA THR A 73 -20.58 -4.82 17.51
C THR A 73 -20.73 -5.94 18.55
N GLY A 74 -19.60 -6.50 18.95
CA GLY A 74 -19.49 -7.27 20.18
C GLY A 74 -19.64 -6.39 21.42
N SER A 75 -19.43 -6.99 22.58
CA SER A 75 -19.76 -6.40 23.89
C SER A 75 -18.61 -5.61 24.52
N SER A 76 -17.39 -5.66 23.99
CA SER A 76 -16.28 -4.89 24.56
C SER A 76 -16.50 -3.38 24.38
N GLU A 77 -16.05 -2.58 25.34
CA GLU A 77 -16.16 -1.13 25.30
C GLU A 77 -15.58 -0.55 24.00
N ALA A 78 -14.40 -1.04 23.57
CA ALA A 78 -13.73 -0.61 22.34
C ALA A 78 -14.56 -0.93 21.08
N ALA A 79 -15.21 -2.09 21.02
CA ALA A 79 -16.09 -2.43 19.90
C ALA A 79 -17.37 -1.58 19.91
N VAL A 80 -18.01 -1.42 21.05
CA VAL A 80 -19.24 -0.62 21.23
C VAL A 80 -19.01 0.85 20.83
N ALA A 81 -17.84 1.41 21.14
CA ALA A 81 -17.47 2.78 20.78
C ALA A 81 -17.43 3.03 19.25
N LEU A 82 -17.32 1.97 18.45
CA LEU A 82 -17.31 2.07 16.98
C LEU A 82 -18.69 1.95 16.34
N LYS A 83 -19.74 1.59 17.09
CA LYS A 83 -21.09 1.44 16.55
C LYS A 83 -21.57 2.70 15.84
N GLY A 84 -22.03 2.54 14.60
CA GLY A 84 -22.50 3.67 13.76
C GLY A 84 -21.39 4.60 13.25
N LYS A 85 -20.12 4.26 13.48
CA LYS A 85 -18.99 5.05 12.96
C LYS A 85 -18.63 4.62 11.54
N ARG A 86 -18.23 5.59 10.73
CA ARG A 86 -17.53 5.37 9.46
C ARG A 86 -16.09 4.97 9.78
N VAL A 87 -15.64 3.86 9.21
CA VAL A 87 -14.30 3.31 9.50
C VAL A 87 -13.56 2.95 8.21
N CYS A 88 -12.25 3.08 8.25
CA CYS A 88 -11.34 2.32 7.39
C CYS A 88 -10.86 1.09 8.18
N PHE A 89 -10.62 -0.02 7.50
CA PHE A 89 -10.32 -1.29 8.16
C PHE A 89 -9.40 -2.19 7.36
N PHE A 90 -8.66 -3.05 8.10
CA PHE A 90 -7.96 -4.20 7.54
C PHE A 90 -8.76 -5.48 7.73
N THR A 91 -8.63 -6.40 6.79
CA THR A 91 -9.11 -7.78 6.92
C THR A 91 -7.92 -8.71 7.14
N SER A 92 -7.28 -8.64 8.31
CA SER A 92 -6.02 -9.35 8.61
C SER A 92 -6.20 -10.66 9.38
N GLY A 93 -7.37 -10.90 9.97
CA GLY A 93 -7.68 -12.12 10.69
C GLY A 93 -7.84 -13.33 9.76
N ALA A 94 -7.45 -14.52 10.24
CA ALA A 94 -7.51 -15.75 9.46
C ALA A 94 -8.92 -16.09 8.95
N HIS A 95 -9.95 -15.71 9.71
CA HIS A 95 -11.36 -15.95 9.40
C HIS A 95 -12.11 -14.69 8.93
N ASP A 96 -11.44 -13.56 8.77
CA ASP A 96 -12.07 -12.36 8.25
C ASP A 96 -12.32 -12.52 6.75
N LEU A 97 -13.53 -12.28 6.30
CA LEU A 97 -13.80 -12.13 4.88
C LEU A 97 -13.14 -10.83 4.38
N GLY A 98 -12.68 -10.81 3.13
CA GLY A 98 -12.02 -9.65 2.55
C GLY A 98 -12.97 -8.49 2.24
N ALA A 99 -12.40 -7.40 1.79
CA ALA A 99 -13.10 -6.13 1.58
C ALA A 99 -13.78 -5.98 0.20
N TRP A 100 -13.63 -6.95 -0.72
CA TRP A 100 -14.29 -6.93 -2.03
C TRP A 100 -15.68 -7.57 -1.99
N GLY A 101 -16.51 -7.18 -1.02
CA GLY A 101 -17.84 -7.72 -0.77
C GLY A 101 -18.74 -6.75 -0.04
N GLU A 102 -19.86 -7.28 0.47
CA GLU A 102 -20.89 -6.46 1.13
C GLU A 102 -20.60 -6.21 2.60
N HIS A 103 -20.12 -7.23 3.31
CA HIS A 103 -19.92 -7.19 4.76
C HIS A 103 -18.66 -7.95 5.17
N THR A 104 -18.07 -7.55 6.27
CA THR A 104 -16.99 -8.30 6.94
C THR A 104 -17.11 -8.16 8.46
N VAL A 105 -16.63 -9.18 9.18
CA VAL A 105 -16.45 -9.12 10.63
C VAL A 105 -14.94 -9.07 10.90
N VAL A 106 -14.49 -7.99 11.55
CA VAL A 106 -13.08 -7.82 11.93
C VAL A 106 -12.98 -7.50 13.43
N ASN A 107 -11.79 -7.70 14.00
CA ASN A 107 -11.54 -7.21 15.35
C ASN A 107 -11.56 -5.67 15.37
N CYS A 108 -12.12 -5.05 16.41
CA CYS A 108 -12.22 -3.59 16.54
C CYS A 108 -10.86 -2.88 16.46
N ARG A 109 -9.75 -3.56 16.80
CA ARG A 109 -8.38 -3.03 16.65
C ARG A 109 -7.92 -2.90 15.20
N SER A 110 -8.64 -3.54 14.26
CA SER A 110 -8.39 -3.43 12.82
C SER A 110 -9.30 -2.42 12.12
N ALA A 111 -10.15 -1.72 12.87
CA ALA A 111 -11.11 -0.73 12.37
C ALA A 111 -10.85 0.64 13.00
N PHE A 112 -10.64 1.65 12.18
CA PHE A 112 -10.25 2.99 12.61
C PHE A 112 -11.27 4.01 12.12
N PRO A 113 -11.79 4.90 12.99
CA PRO A 113 -12.72 5.96 12.56
C PRO A 113 -12.10 6.83 11.46
N ILE A 114 -12.88 7.05 10.40
CA ILE A 114 -12.51 7.99 9.34
C ILE A 114 -12.72 9.41 9.86
N PRO A 115 -11.73 10.31 9.78
CA PRO A 115 -11.89 11.70 10.18
C PRO A 115 -13.03 12.41 9.45
N ASP A 116 -13.63 13.42 10.10
CA ASP A 116 -14.64 14.26 9.46
C ASP A 116 -14.07 14.95 8.22
N GLY A 117 -14.88 15.08 7.18
CA GLY A 117 -14.48 15.63 5.88
C GLY A 117 -13.77 14.64 4.94
N ILE A 118 -13.35 13.47 5.41
CA ILE A 118 -12.77 12.40 4.57
C ILE A 118 -13.89 11.47 4.08
N SER A 119 -13.95 11.19 2.78
CA SER A 119 -14.95 10.29 2.19
C SER A 119 -14.64 8.81 2.45
N TYR A 120 -15.60 7.92 2.20
CA TYR A 120 -15.37 6.48 2.25
C TYR A 120 -14.31 6.04 1.23
N GLU A 121 -14.30 6.62 0.03
CA GLU A 121 -13.34 6.30 -1.02
C GLU A 121 -11.91 6.63 -0.57
N GLN A 122 -11.71 7.77 0.10
CA GLN A 122 -10.43 8.14 0.69
C GLN A 122 -10.06 7.18 1.83
N GLY A 123 -11.00 6.86 2.71
CA GLY A 123 -10.81 5.88 3.78
C GLY A 123 -10.43 4.49 3.27
N ALA A 124 -11.00 4.06 2.13
CA ALA A 124 -10.71 2.77 1.51
C ALA A 124 -9.26 2.66 0.98
N CYS A 125 -8.56 3.77 0.82
CA CYS A 125 -7.17 3.84 0.31
C CYS A 125 -6.14 4.11 1.40
N PHE A 126 -6.55 4.17 2.68
CA PHE A 126 -5.74 4.80 3.71
C PHE A 126 -4.77 3.85 4.42
N LEU A 127 -5.09 2.58 4.56
CA LEU A 127 -4.35 1.71 5.47
C LEU A 127 -3.14 1.01 4.82
N VAL A 128 -3.07 0.87 3.51
CA VAL A 128 -1.91 0.24 2.85
C VAL A 128 -0.87 1.28 2.44
N ASN A 129 -1.19 2.17 1.50
CA ASN A 129 -0.21 3.10 0.95
C ASN A 129 0.24 4.18 1.96
N PRO A 130 -0.67 4.91 2.63
CA PRO A 130 -0.30 5.94 3.59
C PRO A 130 0.50 5.40 4.78
N LEU A 131 0.11 4.25 5.34
CA LEU A 131 0.88 3.65 6.44
C LEU A 131 2.25 3.17 5.96
N THR A 132 2.38 2.66 4.73
CA THR A 132 3.68 2.28 4.16
C THR A 132 4.58 3.50 3.97
N VAL A 133 4.05 4.61 3.42
CA VAL A 133 4.81 5.85 3.28
C VAL A 133 5.22 6.40 4.64
N GLN A 134 4.32 6.42 5.62
CA GLN A 134 4.65 6.87 6.97
C GLN A 134 5.69 5.98 7.64
N ALA A 135 5.64 4.66 7.40
CA ALA A 135 6.67 3.74 7.89
C ALA A 135 8.06 4.05 7.27
N PHE A 136 8.12 4.40 5.97
CA PHE A 136 9.37 4.87 5.34
C PHE A 136 9.88 6.15 6.01
N ILE A 137 9.00 7.12 6.28
CA ILE A 137 9.37 8.37 6.98
C ILE A 137 9.89 8.08 8.39
N VAL A 138 9.20 7.23 9.16
CA VAL A 138 9.66 6.81 10.50
C VAL A 138 11.03 6.13 10.40
N THR A 139 11.25 5.25 9.43
CA THR A 139 12.56 4.63 9.18
C THR A 139 13.64 5.67 8.89
N CYS A 140 13.33 6.67 8.03
CA CYS A 140 14.28 7.74 7.72
C CYS A 140 14.63 8.55 8.96
N GLN A 141 13.65 8.89 9.79
CA GLN A 141 13.85 9.62 11.04
C GLN A 141 14.71 8.84 12.05
N GLU A 142 14.39 7.56 12.28
CA GLU A 142 15.10 6.70 13.21
C GLU A 142 16.55 6.39 12.78
N LYS A 143 16.80 6.31 11.47
CA LYS A 143 18.13 6.05 10.90
C LYS A 143 18.90 7.33 10.52
N GLY A 144 18.27 8.50 10.60
CA GLY A 144 18.89 9.76 10.20
C GLY A 144 19.06 9.92 8.68
N TYR A 145 18.28 9.23 7.86
CA TYR A 145 18.36 9.32 6.40
C TYR A 145 17.82 10.66 5.91
N LYS A 146 18.64 11.41 5.17
CA LYS A 146 18.28 12.72 4.60
C LYS A 146 18.10 12.68 3.09
N THR A 147 18.69 11.68 2.43
CA THR A 147 18.54 11.46 0.99
C THR A 147 18.22 10.00 0.74
N ILE A 148 17.18 9.76 -0.03
CA ILE A 148 16.71 8.41 -0.36
C ILE A 148 16.40 8.29 -1.86
N VAL A 149 16.34 7.06 -2.36
CA VAL A 149 15.87 6.71 -3.70
C VAL A 149 14.56 5.98 -3.61
N HIS A 150 13.69 6.15 -4.59
CA HIS A 150 12.42 5.42 -4.71
C HIS A 150 12.15 5.00 -6.14
N SER A 151 11.79 3.74 -6.35
CA SER A 151 11.32 3.24 -7.65
C SER A 151 9.79 3.30 -7.78
N ALA A 152 9.26 3.18 -8.99
CA ALA A 152 7.84 3.33 -9.28
C ALA A 152 7.24 4.66 -8.75
N ALA A 153 8.01 5.76 -8.84
CA ALA A 153 7.74 7.02 -8.17
C ALA A 153 6.44 7.73 -8.61
N ALA A 154 5.91 7.43 -9.80
CA ALA A 154 4.62 7.97 -10.27
C ALA A 154 3.40 7.11 -9.84
N SER A 155 3.60 6.05 -9.07
CA SER A 155 2.50 5.28 -8.47
C SER A 155 1.75 6.09 -7.42
N ALA A 156 0.57 5.61 -6.99
CA ALA A 156 -0.18 6.26 -5.90
C ALA A 156 0.67 6.40 -4.63
N LEU A 157 1.41 5.35 -4.23
CA LEU A 157 2.35 5.40 -3.10
C LEU A 157 3.50 6.36 -3.37
N GLY A 158 4.09 6.34 -4.58
CA GLY A 158 5.22 7.20 -4.93
C GLY A 158 4.87 8.68 -4.87
N LYS A 159 3.70 9.07 -5.39
CA LYS A 159 3.21 10.46 -5.30
C LYS A 159 3.01 10.91 -3.84
N MET A 160 2.50 10.02 -2.98
CA MET A 160 2.42 10.30 -1.53
C MET A 160 3.80 10.47 -0.90
N LEU A 161 4.77 9.62 -1.27
CA LEU A 161 6.14 9.72 -0.75
C LEU A 161 6.83 11.01 -1.19
N VAL A 162 6.60 11.48 -2.42
CA VAL A 162 7.09 12.81 -2.88
C VAL A 162 6.59 13.92 -1.93
N ASN A 163 5.29 13.94 -1.63
CA ASN A 163 4.70 14.94 -0.75
C ASN A 163 5.22 14.80 0.70
N ALA A 164 5.34 13.57 1.19
CA ALA A 164 5.88 13.30 2.51
C ALA A 164 7.35 13.76 2.63
N CYS A 165 8.20 13.44 1.66
CA CYS A 165 9.59 13.85 1.66
C CYS A 165 9.75 15.37 1.71
N LYS A 166 8.87 16.14 1.01
CA LYS A 166 8.85 17.61 1.10
C LYS A 166 8.50 18.07 2.53
N LYS A 167 7.47 17.50 3.16
CA LYS A 167 7.07 17.86 4.54
C LYS A 167 8.18 17.57 5.56
N TYR A 168 8.90 16.46 5.38
CA TYR A 168 9.89 15.97 6.36
C TYR A 168 11.35 16.32 6.00
N ASP A 169 11.57 17.21 5.03
CA ASP A 169 12.89 17.66 4.58
C ASP A 169 13.83 16.49 4.21
N ILE A 170 13.33 15.60 3.35
CA ILE A 170 14.06 14.46 2.82
C ILE A 170 14.23 14.64 1.31
N THR A 171 15.47 14.62 0.85
CA THR A 171 15.79 14.64 -0.60
C THR A 171 15.41 13.30 -1.22
N LEU A 172 14.56 13.31 -2.26
CA LEU A 172 14.06 12.10 -2.91
C LEU A 172 14.50 12.03 -4.37
N ILE A 173 15.25 10.99 -4.73
CA ILE A 173 15.56 10.62 -6.11
C ILE A 173 14.44 9.68 -6.59
N ASN A 174 13.76 10.05 -7.67
CA ASN A 174 12.59 9.37 -8.17
C ASN A 174 12.91 8.62 -9.46
N ILE A 175 12.64 7.32 -9.49
CA ILE A 175 12.83 6.48 -10.69
C ILE A 175 11.44 6.13 -11.25
N VAL A 176 11.25 6.47 -12.51
CA VAL A 176 10.06 6.15 -13.32
C VAL A 176 10.47 5.37 -14.57
N ARG A 177 9.49 4.84 -15.32
CA ARG A 177 9.75 3.99 -16.49
C ARG A 177 9.30 4.61 -17.83
N ARG A 178 8.50 5.67 -17.79
CA ARG A 178 7.86 6.24 -19.00
C ARG A 178 7.92 7.76 -18.97
N PRO A 179 8.04 8.43 -20.13
CA PRO A 179 8.08 9.89 -20.22
C PRO A 179 6.87 10.59 -19.59
N GLU A 180 5.67 10.01 -19.72
CA GLU A 180 4.44 10.55 -19.13
C GLU A 180 4.53 10.63 -17.60
N GLN A 181 5.23 9.66 -16.99
CA GLN A 181 5.44 9.62 -15.54
C GLN A 181 6.41 10.70 -15.07
N VAL A 182 7.38 11.09 -15.91
CA VAL A 182 8.26 12.25 -15.64
C VAL A 182 7.42 13.52 -15.54
N GLN A 183 6.47 13.70 -16.46
CA GLN A 183 5.60 14.87 -16.46
C GLN A 183 4.71 14.93 -15.21
N ILE A 184 4.14 13.81 -14.78
CA ILE A 184 3.37 13.70 -13.52
C ILE A 184 4.18 14.18 -12.32
N LEU A 185 5.45 13.78 -12.22
CA LEU A 185 6.30 14.19 -11.09
C LEU A 185 6.70 15.68 -11.17
N LYS A 186 6.93 16.21 -12.36
CA LYS A 186 7.17 17.66 -12.56
C LYS A 186 5.96 18.49 -12.13
N GLU A 187 4.75 18.06 -12.45
CA GLU A 187 3.49 18.69 -12.02
C GLU A 187 3.30 18.65 -10.50
N LEU A 188 3.84 17.63 -9.83
CA LEU A 188 3.94 17.57 -8.38
C LEU A 188 5.05 18.46 -7.80
N GLY A 189 5.78 19.22 -8.65
CA GLY A 189 6.86 20.11 -8.24
C GLY A 189 8.11 19.34 -7.77
N VAL A 190 8.41 18.19 -8.38
CA VAL A 190 9.71 17.53 -8.22
C VAL A 190 10.72 18.18 -9.17
N GLU A 191 11.89 18.54 -8.65
CA GLU A 191 12.96 19.11 -9.47
C GLU A 191 13.37 18.12 -10.58
N PRO A 192 13.55 18.59 -11.84
CA PRO A 192 13.88 17.71 -12.96
C PRO A 192 15.09 16.82 -12.70
N ASP A 193 16.08 17.34 -12.02
CA ASP A 193 17.31 16.65 -11.65
C ASP A 193 17.11 15.49 -10.66
N HIS A 194 15.98 15.42 -10.02
CA HIS A 194 15.59 14.34 -9.10
C HIS A 194 14.62 13.34 -9.74
N ILE A 195 14.41 13.40 -11.05
CA ILE A 195 13.55 12.47 -11.80
C ILE A 195 14.40 11.74 -12.83
N LEU A 196 14.42 10.41 -12.77
CA LEU A 196 15.17 9.56 -13.67
C LEU A 196 14.22 8.57 -14.36
N ASN A 197 14.23 8.55 -15.69
CA ASN A 197 13.42 7.63 -16.48
C ASN A 197 14.25 6.43 -16.92
N SER A 198 13.93 5.24 -16.44
CA SER A 198 14.70 4.02 -16.71
C SER A 198 14.63 3.53 -18.17
N SER A 199 13.81 4.15 -19.02
CA SER A 199 13.77 3.87 -20.46
C SER A 199 14.68 4.80 -21.29
N ASP A 200 15.28 5.83 -20.68
CA ASP A 200 16.16 6.75 -21.37
C ASP A 200 17.54 6.11 -21.59
N GLU A 201 18.17 6.38 -22.73
CA GLU A 201 19.49 5.83 -23.05
C GLU A 201 20.58 6.28 -22.05
N ALA A 202 20.46 7.50 -21.53
CA ALA A 202 21.40 8.05 -20.54
C ALA A 202 21.12 7.61 -19.10
N TYR A 203 20.03 6.85 -18.84
CA TYR A 203 19.56 6.53 -17.50
C TYR A 203 20.65 6.01 -16.56
N GLU A 204 21.43 5.02 -17.00
CA GLU A 204 22.44 4.39 -16.15
C GLU A 204 23.57 5.38 -15.79
N THR A 205 23.94 6.24 -16.72
CA THR A 205 24.95 7.29 -16.49
C THR A 205 24.42 8.37 -15.55
N ASP A 206 23.21 8.87 -15.82
CA ASP A 206 22.60 9.93 -15.03
C ASP A 206 22.32 9.48 -13.60
N LEU A 207 21.80 8.25 -13.43
CA LEU A 207 21.56 7.69 -12.10
C LEU A 207 22.87 7.53 -11.32
N SER A 208 23.92 6.95 -11.94
CA SER A 208 25.22 6.78 -11.30
C SER A 208 25.80 8.14 -10.85
N TYR A 209 25.69 9.16 -11.69
CA TYR A 209 26.12 10.52 -11.38
C TYR A 209 25.32 11.10 -10.18
N ARG A 210 23.99 10.98 -10.17
CA ARG A 210 23.15 11.48 -9.09
C ARG A 210 23.40 10.76 -7.77
N LEU A 211 23.56 9.43 -7.81
CA LEU A 211 23.88 8.65 -6.61
C LEU A 211 25.24 9.06 -6.01
N ALA A 212 26.24 9.33 -6.85
CA ALA A 212 27.55 9.79 -6.41
C ALA A 212 27.50 11.20 -5.79
N GLN A 213 26.70 12.10 -6.37
CA GLN A 213 26.55 13.48 -5.87
C GLN A 213 25.74 13.56 -4.59
N LEU A 214 24.54 12.97 -4.56
CA LEU A 214 23.56 13.13 -3.49
C LEU A 214 23.76 12.12 -2.35
N LYS A 215 24.53 11.06 -2.57
CA LYS A 215 24.91 10.02 -1.58
C LYS A 215 23.72 9.52 -0.75
N PRO A 216 22.67 9.00 -1.39
CA PRO A 216 21.49 8.51 -0.68
C PRO A 216 21.87 7.36 0.26
N SER A 217 21.26 7.34 1.44
CA SER A 217 21.50 6.32 2.46
C SER A 217 20.57 5.12 2.32
N ALA A 218 19.40 5.30 1.69
CA ALA A 218 18.44 4.24 1.51
C ALA A 218 17.79 4.26 0.13
N PHE A 219 17.39 3.08 -0.33
CA PHE A 219 16.58 2.87 -1.51
C PHE A 219 15.34 2.05 -1.15
N PHE A 220 14.16 2.65 -1.31
CA PHE A 220 12.87 1.94 -1.16
C PHE A 220 12.42 1.46 -2.54
N ASP A 221 12.47 0.15 -2.76
CA ASP A 221 12.25 -0.45 -4.07
C ASP A 221 10.94 -1.25 -4.16
N ALA A 222 10.08 -0.80 -5.09
CA ALA A 222 8.83 -1.48 -5.45
C ALA A 222 9.01 -2.48 -6.61
N VAL A 223 10.13 -2.41 -7.34
CA VAL A 223 10.30 -3.02 -8.66
C VAL A 223 11.11 -4.30 -8.58
N GLY A 224 12.29 -4.26 -7.97
CA GLY A 224 13.25 -5.37 -7.98
C GLY A 224 13.98 -5.48 -9.31
N GLY A 225 14.43 -6.71 -9.63
CA GLY A 225 14.96 -7.09 -10.93
C GLY A 225 16.19 -6.31 -11.38
N LYS A 226 16.26 -6.01 -12.70
CA LYS A 226 17.39 -5.28 -13.29
C LYS A 226 17.53 -3.87 -12.69
N THR A 227 16.41 -3.15 -12.56
CA THR A 227 16.41 -1.78 -12.02
C THR A 227 16.87 -1.77 -10.56
N GLY A 228 16.30 -2.63 -9.71
CA GLY A 228 16.69 -2.73 -8.30
C GLY A 228 18.16 -3.11 -8.12
N SER A 229 18.64 -4.07 -8.91
CA SER A 229 20.03 -4.51 -8.89
C SER A 229 21.00 -3.40 -9.29
N PHE A 230 20.67 -2.64 -10.36
CA PHE A 230 21.50 -1.53 -10.84
C PHE A 230 21.61 -0.43 -9.78
N VAL A 231 20.46 0.00 -9.22
CA VAL A 231 20.46 1.02 -8.16
C VAL A 231 21.29 0.56 -6.97
N LEU A 232 21.05 -0.64 -6.43
CA LEU A 232 21.77 -1.20 -5.29
C LEU A 232 23.29 -1.19 -5.54
N THR A 233 23.71 -1.62 -6.74
CA THR A 233 25.15 -1.70 -7.08
C THR A 233 25.82 -0.32 -7.10
N HIS A 234 25.08 0.76 -7.46
CA HIS A 234 25.62 2.13 -7.55
C HIS A 234 25.33 2.98 -6.29
N MET A 235 24.53 2.48 -5.35
CA MET A 235 24.32 3.13 -4.06
C MET A 235 25.67 3.28 -3.30
N PRO A 236 25.79 4.28 -2.42
CA PRO A 236 26.96 4.45 -1.56
C PRO A 236 27.26 3.23 -0.68
N GLU A 237 28.49 3.16 -0.18
CA GLU A 237 28.89 2.21 0.85
C GLU A 237 28.03 2.36 2.11
N GLY A 238 27.66 1.24 2.77
CA GLY A 238 26.82 1.22 3.96
C GLY A 238 25.35 1.52 3.72
N SER A 239 24.91 1.75 2.46
CA SER A 239 23.51 2.04 2.15
C SER A 239 22.62 0.82 2.30
N THR A 240 21.32 1.05 2.52
CA THR A 240 20.30 -0.01 2.66
C THR A 240 19.29 0.06 1.51
N THR A 241 19.10 -1.06 0.83
CA THR A 241 18.00 -1.28 -0.10
C THR A 241 16.87 -2.03 0.61
N TYR A 242 15.73 -1.38 0.71
CA TYR A 242 14.48 -1.92 1.27
C TYR A 242 13.57 -2.35 0.12
N ASN A 243 13.51 -3.64 -0.17
CA ASN A 243 12.58 -4.16 -1.16
C ASN A 243 11.20 -4.37 -0.54
N TYR A 244 10.19 -3.63 -1.02
CA TYR A 244 8.80 -3.73 -0.55
C TYR A 244 7.81 -4.18 -1.62
N GLY A 245 8.29 -4.41 -2.87
CA GLY A 245 7.47 -4.84 -3.98
C GLY A 245 8.22 -5.68 -5.00
N ALA A 246 7.48 -6.18 -6.00
CA ALA A 246 7.99 -7.08 -7.05
C ALA A 246 7.26 -6.79 -8.37
N LEU A 247 7.37 -5.55 -8.87
CA LEU A 247 6.64 -5.09 -10.06
C LEU A 247 7.33 -5.48 -11.37
N GLU A 248 8.62 -5.86 -11.35
CA GLU A 248 9.33 -6.41 -12.50
C GLU A 248 8.83 -7.84 -12.81
N GLN A 249 8.90 -8.26 -14.07
CA GLN A 249 8.53 -9.61 -14.47
C GLN A 249 9.43 -10.67 -13.82
N ASP A 250 10.74 -10.44 -13.80
CA ASP A 250 11.71 -11.15 -12.96
C ASP A 250 12.23 -10.19 -11.89
N PRO A 251 11.66 -10.18 -10.68
CA PRO A 251 12.05 -9.27 -9.62
C PRO A 251 13.34 -9.67 -8.90
N SER A 252 14.03 -10.71 -9.35
CA SER A 252 15.22 -11.25 -8.70
C SER A 252 16.38 -10.26 -8.73
N TYR A 253 16.99 -10.03 -7.58
CA TYR A 253 18.18 -9.19 -7.49
C TYR A 253 19.44 -9.96 -7.91
N LYS A 254 20.32 -9.28 -8.67
CA LYS A 254 21.67 -9.74 -8.97
C LYS A 254 22.65 -8.83 -8.22
N VAL A 255 23.18 -9.34 -7.10
CA VAL A 255 24.10 -8.60 -6.22
C VAL A 255 25.43 -9.33 -6.12
N GLY A 256 26.51 -8.61 -6.35
CA GLY A 256 27.85 -9.17 -6.23
C GLY A 256 28.36 -9.21 -4.77
N PRO A 257 29.20 -10.20 -4.40
CA PRO A 257 29.76 -10.28 -3.06
C PRO A 257 30.58 -9.03 -2.68
N MET A 258 31.18 -8.34 -3.64
CA MET A 258 31.93 -7.11 -3.40
C MET A 258 31.06 -6.00 -2.83
N ASP A 259 29.81 -5.88 -3.27
CA ASP A 259 28.87 -4.88 -2.74
C ASP A 259 28.44 -5.19 -1.32
N LEU A 260 28.24 -6.47 -0.99
CA LEU A 260 27.79 -6.90 0.35
C LEU A 260 28.96 -6.94 1.35
N ILE A 261 30.11 -7.52 0.98
CA ILE A 261 31.21 -7.77 1.92
C ILE A 261 32.01 -6.47 2.14
N PHE A 262 32.50 -5.87 1.08
CA PHE A 262 33.48 -4.77 1.19
C PHE A 262 32.84 -3.39 1.23
N LYS A 263 31.71 -3.21 0.53
CA LYS A 263 30.93 -1.96 0.60
C LYS A 263 29.82 -2.01 1.65
N GLN A 264 29.66 -3.12 2.38
CA GLN A 264 28.72 -3.29 3.47
C GLN A 264 27.30 -2.82 3.16
N LYS A 265 26.88 -2.96 1.90
CA LYS A 265 25.51 -2.65 1.48
C LYS A 265 24.54 -3.70 2.02
N ILE A 266 23.34 -3.26 2.35
CA ILE A 266 22.29 -4.13 2.91
C ILE A 266 21.17 -4.25 1.88
N LEU A 267 20.74 -5.47 1.59
CA LEU A 267 19.49 -5.77 0.89
C LEU A 267 18.55 -6.48 1.85
N THR A 268 17.41 -5.90 2.12
CA THR A 268 16.41 -6.47 3.04
C THR A 268 15.00 -6.27 2.55
N GLY A 269 14.06 -7.11 2.99
CA GLY A 269 12.64 -6.91 2.76
C GLY A 269 12.06 -5.80 3.63
N TYR A 270 11.01 -5.14 3.15
CA TYR A 270 10.24 -4.15 3.90
C TYR A 270 8.75 -4.47 3.78
N TRP A 271 8.14 -4.92 4.87
CA TRP A 271 6.75 -5.33 4.89
C TRP A 271 5.99 -4.62 6.00
N LEU A 272 4.99 -3.82 5.63
CA LEU A 272 4.22 -3.01 6.59
C LEU A 272 3.74 -3.82 7.80
N SER A 273 3.23 -5.05 7.57
CA SER A 273 2.78 -5.91 8.68
C SER A 273 3.89 -6.31 9.64
N ALA A 274 5.16 -6.29 9.21
CA ALA A 274 6.29 -6.50 10.10
C ALA A 274 6.66 -5.21 10.85
N GLU A 275 6.59 -4.06 10.16
CA GLU A 275 6.92 -2.75 10.72
C GLU A 275 5.97 -2.30 11.85
N ILE A 276 4.71 -2.76 11.81
CA ILE A 276 3.69 -2.44 12.84
C ILE A 276 3.57 -3.50 13.95
N ARG A 277 4.48 -4.48 14.03
CA ARG A 277 4.47 -5.47 15.11
C ARG A 277 4.92 -4.89 16.45
N ASP A 278 5.89 -4.00 16.42
CA ASP A 278 6.33 -3.26 17.60
C ASP A 278 5.30 -2.17 17.92
N PRO A 279 4.73 -2.15 19.15
CA PRO A 279 3.66 -1.22 19.50
C PRO A 279 4.06 0.26 19.47
N GLU A 280 5.31 0.58 19.86
CA GLU A 280 5.79 1.96 19.88
C GLU A 280 5.99 2.47 18.45
N ARG A 281 6.58 1.63 17.61
CA ARG A 281 6.76 1.93 16.21
C ARG A 281 5.41 2.03 15.45
N ALA A 282 4.48 1.12 15.75
CA ALA A 282 3.12 1.18 15.23
C ALA A 282 2.43 2.49 15.61
N ALA A 283 2.52 2.92 16.87
CA ALA A 283 1.94 4.17 17.34
C ALA A 283 2.49 5.39 16.56
N LYS A 284 3.80 5.44 16.28
CA LYS A 284 4.42 6.49 15.46
C LYS A 284 3.89 6.47 14.02
N ILE A 285 3.79 5.27 13.42
CA ILE A 285 3.32 5.09 12.04
C ILE A 285 1.85 5.50 11.92
N PHE A 286 0.97 4.94 12.76
CA PHE A 286 -0.45 5.26 12.73
C PHE A 286 -0.72 6.73 13.06
N GLY A 287 -0.11 7.24 14.14
CA GLY A 287 -0.29 8.63 14.58
C GLY A 287 0.09 9.62 13.47
N GLY A 288 1.29 9.48 12.89
CA GLY A 288 1.73 10.34 11.79
C GLY A 288 0.90 10.19 10.53
N ALA A 289 0.44 8.97 10.21
CA ALA A 289 -0.40 8.74 9.03
C ALA A 289 -1.79 9.39 9.17
N PHE A 290 -2.44 9.28 10.34
CA PHE A 290 -3.73 9.92 10.59
C PHE A 290 -3.63 11.45 10.63
N GLU A 291 -2.55 12.01 11.22
CA GLU A 291 -2.27 13.45 11.18
C GLU A 291 -2.14 13.94 9.73
N ASN A 292 -1.37 13.21 8.91
CA ASN A 292 -1.14 13.55 7.51
C ASN A 292 -2.40 13.36 6.64
N LEU A 293 -3.26 12.40 6.96
CA LEU A 293 -4.56 12.25 6.30
C LEU A 293 -5.47 13.44 6.61
N ALA A 294 -5.61 13.79 7.88
CA ALA A 294 -6.41 14.94 8.31
C ALA A 294 -5.92 16.26 7.70
N GLY A 295 -4.59 16.40 7.55
CA GLY A 295 -3.95 17.52 6.86
C GLY A 295 -4.01 17.48 5.33
N GLY A 296 -4.64 16.45 4.73
CA GLY A 296 -4.79 16.31 3.29
C GLY A 296 -3.56 15.77 2.54
N LEU A 297 -2.43 15.50 3.23
CA LEU A 297 -1.18 15.08 2.61
C LEU A 297 -1.27 13.68 1.99
N TYR A 298 -2.03 12.78 2.63
CA TYR A 298 -2.14 11.37 2.22
C TYR A 298 -3.46 11.05 1.49
N LEU A 299 -4.11 12.04 0.91
CA LEU A 299 -5.26 11.81 0.05
C LEU A 299 -4.84 11.13 -1.26
N SER A 300 -5.64 10.16 -1.69
CA SER A 300 -5.43 9.46 -2.96
C SER A 300 -6.23 10.10 -4.08
N THR A 301 -5.64 10.26 -5.26
CA THR A 301 -6.44 10.44 -6.48
C THR A 301 -7.21 9.15 -6.75
N ILE A 302 -8.54 9.23 -6.87
CA ILE A 302 -9.38 8.10 -7.27
C ILE A 302 -9.55 8.16 -8.78
N ALA A 303 -8.97 7.19 -9.49
CA ALA A 303 -9.03 7.14 -10.95
C ALA A 303 -10.38 6.59 -11.43
N LYS A 304 -10.85 5.50 -10.85
CA LYS A 304 -12.11 4.86 -11.24
C LYS A 304 -12.63 3.93 -10.15
N THR A 305 -13.96 3.83 -10.09
CA THR A 305 -14.67 2.91 -9.17
C THR A 305 -15.50 1.93 -9.99
N PHE A 306 -15.49 0.67 -9.56
CA PHE A 306 -16.25 -0.42 -10.18
C PHE A 306 -17.05 -1.16 -9.10
N PRO A 307 -18.28 -1.60 -9.38
CA PRO A 307 -18.96 -2.52 -8.48
C PRO A 307 -18.19 -3.85 -8.39
N PHE A 308 -18.29 -4.57 -7.27
CA PHE A 308 -17.47 -5.79 -7.07
C PHE A 308 -17.78 -6.91 -8.07
N ASP A 309 -18.94 -6.93 -8.70
CA ASP A 309 -19.29 -7.89 -9.76
C ASP A 309 -18.55 -7.60 -11.09
N GLN A 310 -17.94 -6.42 -11.24
CA GLN A 310 -17.05 -6.04 -12.34
C GLN A 310 -15.56 -6.08 -11.93
N TYR A 311 -15.19 -6.90 -10.95
CA TYR A 311 -13.80 -6.93 -10.42
C TYR A 311 -12.75 -7.27 -11.49
N GLN A 312 -13.07 -8.06 -12.50
CA GLN A 312 -12.13 -8.41 -13.56
C GLN A 312 -11.77 -7.19 -14.42
N GLU A 313 -12.77 -6.40 -14.79
CA GLU A 313 -12.60 -5.12 -15.48
C GLU A 313 -11.83 -4.12 -14.61
N ALA A 314 -12.12 -4.10 -13.30
CA ALA A 314 -11.41 -3.24 -12.36
C ALA A 314 -9.92 -3.61 -12.27
N ILE A 315 -9.58 -4.91 -12.20
CA ILE A 315 -8.20 -5.39 -12.18
C ILE A 315 -7.49 -5.05 -13.50
N LYS A 316 -8.16 -5.25 -14.65
CA LYS A 316 -7.63 -4.90 -15.96
C LYS A 316 -7.34 -3.40 -16.04
N TYR A 317 -8.31 -2.56 -15.71
CA TYR A 317 -8.14 -1.12 -15.67
C TYR A 317 -6.99 -0.69 -14.76
N ASN A 318 -6.92 -1.25 -13.55
CA ASN A 318 -5.84 -0.97 -12.61
C ASN A 318 -4.44 -1.32 -13.18
N ASN A 319 -4.32 -2.42 -13.92
CA ASN A 319 -3.03 -2.82 -14.53
C ASN A 319 -2.59 -1.86 -15.64
N GLU A 320 -3.52 -1.34 -16.42
CA GLU A 320 -3.25 -0.44 -17.54
C GLU A 320 -3.02 1.01 -17.09
N ASN A 321 -3.61 1.44 -15.95
CA ASN A 321 -3.70 2.85 -15.53
C ASN A 321 -3.12 3.11 -14.13
N GLN A 322 -2.01 2.46 -13.77
CA GLN A 322 -1.44 2.51 -12.41
C GLN A 322 -0.97 3.91 -11.98
N SER A 323 -0.68 4.81 -12.92
CA SER A 323 -0.22 6.18 -12.64
C SER A 323 -1.37 7.19 -12.47
N ASP A 324 -2.61 6.85 -12.90
CA ASP A 324 -3.74 7.78 -12.90
C ASP A 324 -4.32 7.97 -11.49
N GLY A 325 -4.20 6.95 -10.65
CA GLY A 325 -4.72 6.96 -9.28
C GLY A 325 -5.11 5.58 -8.78
N LYS A 326 -5.90 5.55 -7.71
CA LYS A 326 -6.43 4.31 -7.13
C LYS A 326 -7.67 3.85 -7.88
N THR A 327 -7.72 2.56 -8.16
CA THR A 327 -8.94 1.88 -8.62
C THR A 327 -9.66 1.30 -7.42
N LEU A 328 -10.96 1.52 -7.31
CA LEU A 328 -11.78 1.03 -6.22
C LEU A 328 -12.76 -0.05 -6.68
N ILE A 329 -13.01 -0.98 -5.78
CA ILE A 329 -14.13 -1.92 -5.78
C ILE A 329 -15.19 -1.36 -4.81
N GLN A 330 -16.43 -1.24 -5.24
CA GLN A 330 -17.53 -0.69 -4.46
C GLN A 330 -18.64 -1.71 -4.24
N ASN A 331 -19.26 -1.65 -3.08
CA ASN A 331 -20.47 -2.41 -2.76
C ASN A 331 -21.70 -1.73 -3.40
N PRO A 332 -22.33 -2.32 -4.43
CA PRO A 332 -23.49 -1.71 -5.10
C PRO A 332 -24.76 -1.71 -4.25
N SER A 333 -24.73 -2.39 -3.07
CA SER A 333 -25.86 -2.51 -2.13
C SER A 333 -25.71 -1.60 -0.91
N PHE A 334 -24.69 -0.70 -0.88
CA PHE A 334 -24.39 0.07 0.33
C PHE A 334 -25.53 1.02 0.73
N ASP A 335 -26.16 1.70 -0.20
CA ASP A 335 -27.23 2.67 0.03
C ASP A 335 -28.64 2.03 0.04
N LYS A 336 -28.71 0.71 -0.16
CA LYS A 336 -29.96 -0.07 -0.15
C LYS A 336 -30.17 -0.69 1.27
#